data_017b27eeb3f98ab4b06f73ab5175fed2
#
_entry.id   017b27eeb3f98ab4b06f73ab5175fed2
#
_cell.length_a   1.000
_cell.length_b   1.000
_cell.length_c   1.000
_cell.angle_alpha   90.00
_cell.angle_beta   90.00
_cell.angle_gamma   90.00
#
_symmetry.space_group_name_H-M   'P 1'
#
loop_
_entity.id
_entity.type
_entity.pdbx_description
1 polymer ?
#
loop_
_entity_poly.entity_id
_entity_poly.type
_entity_poly.pdbx_seq_one_letter_code
_entity_poly.pdbx_strand_id
1 'polypeptide(L)'
;PLPPSVKSFDFVEGEGERDFNLFGISLTGKLPKLQLPKGLEKAGKMTAVALPTPEIKEGTAIISGRILDYKPSFRIKAELHSADFLSAYGQKNTELELDEVGNFHTEISVSHPSVAYLSVGGSVVSFLLSPGGETKVTVNLREMTRASSRLQKDTKAEGKKVYFEGLNAG
;
A
#
# COMPACT_ATOMS: atom_id res chain seq x y z
N PRO A 1 -9.92 23.54 -20.08
CA PRO A 1 -8.51 23.49 -20.46
C PRO A 1 -7.63 23.68 -19.22
N LEU A 2 -6.56 22.90 -19.11
CA LEU A 2 -5.60 23.07 -18.03
C LEU A 2 -4.78 24.35 -18.22
N PRO A 3 -4.43 25.08 -17.14
CA PRO A 3 -3.57 26.25 -17.23
C PRO A 3 -2.20 25.91 -17.86
N PRO A 4 -1.59 26.80 -18.66
CA PRO A 4 -0.31 26.53 -19.33
C PRO A 4 0.86 26.25 -18.39
N SER A 5 0.75 26.67 -17.12
CA SER A 5 1.76 26.44 -16.08
C SER A 5 1.74 25.02 -15.48
N VAL A 6 0.69 24.24 -15.73
CA VAL A 6 0.54 22.87 -15.21
C VAL A 6 1.44 21.94 -15.99
N LYS A 7 2.41 21.34 -15.30
CA LYS A 7 3.33 20.35 -15.87
C LYS A 7 2.92 18.90 -15.62
N SER A 8 2.16 18.68 -14.58
CA SER A 8 1.59 17.37 -14.21
C SER A 8 0.30 17.54 -13.44
N PHE A 9 -0.58 16.55 -13.51
CA PHE A 9 -1.84 16.53 -12.76
C PHE A 9 -2.21 15.11 -12.37
N ASP A 10 -3.11 15.00 -11.40
CA ASP A 10 -3.74 13.75 -11.02
C ASP A 10 -5.16 13.74 -11.59
N PHE A 11 -5.57 12.63 -12.17
CA PHE A 11 -6.93 12.42 -12.63
C PHE A 11 -7.61 11.49 -11.64
N VAL A 12 -8.65 11.98 -10.99
CA VAL A 12 -9.48 11.23 -10.04
C VAL A 12 -10.89 11.23 -10.60
N GLU A 13 -11.43 10.05 -10.88
CA GLU A 13 -12.81 9.90 -11.29
C GLU A 13 -13.72 10.10 -10.07
N GLY A 14 -14.93 10.62 -10.33
CA GLY A 14 -15.87 10.98 -9.25
C GLY A 14 -16.35 9.80 -8.39
N GLU A 15 -17.42 10.03 -7.65
CA GLU A 15 -17.95 9.08 -6.67
C GLU A 15 -18.53 7.82 -7.35
N GLY A 16 -17.90 6.65 -7.15
CA GLY A 16 -18.40 5.36 -7.65
C GLY A 16 -17.66 4.17 -7.03
N GLU A 17 -18.27 2.98 -7.06
CA GLU A 17 -17.67 1.76 -6.50
C GLU A 17 -16.46 1.23 -7.28
N ARG A 18 -16.18 1.77 -8.45
CA ARG A 18 -15.08 1.36 -9.34
C ARG A 18 -14.31 2.55 -9.84
N ASP A 19 -13.94 3.44 -8.93
CA ASP A 19 -13.26 4.66 -9.27
C ASP A 19 -11.92 4.41 -9.96
N PHE A 20 -11.76 5.10 -11.07
CA PHE A 20 -10.56 5.07 -11.87
C PHE A 20 -9.67 6.26 -11.49
N ASN A 21 -8.51 5.97 -10.93
CA ASN A 21 -7.58 6.98 -10.49
C ASN A 21 -6.25 6.85 -11.25
N LEU A 22 -5.78 7.95 -11.83
CA LEU A 22 -4.47 8.05 -12.47
C LEU A 22 -3.67 9.17 -11.81
N PHE A 23 -2.55 8.81 -11.18
CA PHE A 23 -1.71 9.76 -10.47
C PHE A 23 -0.47 10.12 -11.27
N GLY A 24 -0.06 11.40 -11.19
CA GLY A 24 1.18 11.88 -11.76
C GLY A 24 1.23 11.86 -13.28
N ILE A 25 0.12 12.19 -13.96
CA ILE A 25 0.11 12.33 -15.42
C ILE A 25 1.00 13.51 -15.79
N SER A 26 2.04 13.25 -16.58
CA SER A 26 2.97 14.29 -17.03
C SER A 26 2.57 14.84 -18.40
N LEU A 27 2.47 16.17 -18.50
CA LEU A 27 2.26 16.87 -19.76
C LEU A 27 3.57 17.17 -20.52
N THR A 28 4.72 16.96 -19.85
CA THR A 28 6.03 17.25 -20.42
C THR A 28 6.84 16.00 -20.77
N GLY A 29 6.26 14.81 -20.55
CA GLY A 29 6.96 13.53 -20.67
C GLY A 29 7.96 13.24 -19.54
N LYS A 30 8.19 14.22 -18.64
CA LYS A 30 9.04 14.06 -17.45
C LYS A 30 8.18 13.89 -16.22
N LEU A 31 8.32 12.77 -15.54
CA LEU A 31 7.61 12.53 -14.29
C LEU A 31 8.23 13.37 -13.16
N PRO A 32 7.40 13.98 -12.30
CA PRO A 32 7.91 14.61 -11.10
C PRO A 32 8.62 13.55 -10.23
N LYS A 33 9.81 13.87 -9.73
CA LYS A 33 10.54 12.99 -8.83
C LYS A 33 9.77 12.89 -7.51
N LEU A 34 9.48 11.66 -7.09
CA LEU A 34 8.92 11.38 -5.79
C LEU A 34 10.00 11.62 -4.72
N GLN A 35 9.71 12.43 -3.71
CA GLN A 35 10.57 12.58 -2.55
C GLN A 35 10.28 11.44 -1.57
N LEU A 36 11.18 10.47 -1.50
CA LEU A 36 11.09 9.39 -0.52
C LEU A 36 11.51 9.91 0.87
N PRO A 37 10.81 9.48 1.93
CA PRO A 37 11.27 9.70 3.30
C PRO A 37 12.70 9.20 3.51
N LYS A 38 13.48 9.91 4.31
CA LYS A 38 14.87 9.53 4.63
C LYS A 38 14.91 8.10 5.19
N GLY A 39 15.79 7.29 4.65
CA GLY A 39 15.98 5.90 5.07
C GLY A 39 15.17 4.87 4.28
N LEU A 40 14.08 5.27 3.62
CA LEU A 40 13.24 4.35 2.86
C LEU A 40 13.96 3.77 1.63
N GLU A 41 14.95 4.45 1.10
CA GLU A 41 15.81 3.95 0.01
C GLU A 41 16.58 2.67 0.40
N LYS A 42 16.85 2.51 1.70
CA LYS A 42 17.51 1.32 2.26
C LYS A 42 16.51 0.22 2.61
N ALA A 43 15.25 0.57 2.83
CA ALA A 43 14.16 -0.38 3.04
C ALA A 43 13.96 -1.20 1.77
N GLY A 44 14.18 -2.50 1.86
CA GLY A 44 14.01 -3.40 0.71
C GLY A 44 15.30 -3.97 0.14
N LYS A 45 16.44 -3.86 0.82
CA LYS A 45 17.45 -4.89 0.77
C LYS A 45 17.01 -5.98 1.73
N MET A 46 16.14 -6.86 1.22
CA MET A 46 15.66 -7.99 1.98
C MET A 46 16.85 -8.88 2.32
N THR A 47 17.19 -8.96 3.58
CA THR A 47 17.94 -10.09 4.12
C THR A 47 16.95 -11.23 4.17
N ALA A 48 17.32 -12.40 3.64
CA ALA A 48 16.50 -13.59 3.76
C ALA A 48 16.28 -13.86 5.27
N VAL A 49 15.10 -13.52 5.75
CA VAL A 49 14.68 -13.83 7.11
C VAL A 49 13.99 -15.19 7.07
N ALA A 50 14.31 -16.07 7.98
CA ALA A 50 13.61 -17.34 8.10
C ALA A 50 12.12 -17.07 8.34
N LEU A 51 11.26 -17.80 7.64
CA LEU A 51 9.83 -17.74 7.89
C LEU A 51 9.56 -18.10 9.36
N PRO A 52 8.59 -17.43 10.01
CA PRO A 52 8.22 -17.78 11.37
C PRO A 52 7.73 -19.21 11.44
N THR A 53 8.01 -19.88 12.56
CA THR A 53 7.52 -21.24 12.81
C THR A 53 6.00 -21.25 12.73
N PRO A 54 5.37 -22.19 12.02
CA PRO A 54 3.92 -22.28 11.91
C PRO A 54 3.31 -22.80 13.22
N GLU A 55 3.19 -21.93 14.21
CA GLU A 55 2.53 -22.22 15.47
C GLU A 55 1.13 -21.59 15.52
N ILE A 56 0.17 -22.31 16.07
CA ILE A 56 -1.12 -21.75 16.45
C ILE A 56 -0.92 -21.09 17.82
N LYS A 57 -0.89 -19.77 17.83
CA LYS A 57 -0.71 -18.96 19.02
C LYS A 57 -1.45 -17.65 18.85
N GLU A 58 -2.37 -17.37 19.75
CA GLU A 58 -3.04 -16.07 19.75
C GLU A 58 -2.05 -14.94 20.07
N GLY A 59 -2.20 -13.84 19.37
CA GLY A 59 -1.42 -12.63 19.59
C GLY A 59 -1.92 -11.47 18.73
N THR A 60 -1.39 -10.30 19.00
CA THR A 60 -1.69 -9.09 18.24
C THR A 60 -0.61 -8.86 17.21
N ALA A 61 -0.99 -8.66 15.95
CA ALA A 61 -0.10 -8.13 14.92
C ALA A 61 -0.34 -6.64 14.77
N ILE A 62 0.73 -5.87 14.69
CA ILE A 62 0.71 -4.42 14.49
C ILE A 62 1.05 -4.12 13.04
N ILE A 63 0.20 -3.36 12.38
CA ILE A 63 0.40 -2.91 11.01
C ILE A 63 0.37 -1.39 11.02
N SER A 64 1.44 -0.79 10.56
CA SER A 64 1.54 0.66 10.39
C SER A 64 2.12 1.00 9.03
N GLY A 65 1.91 2.21 8.58
CA GLY A 65 2.49 2.60 7.32
C GLY A 65 2.07 3.96 6.81
N ARG A 66 2.40 4.19 5.56
CA ARG A 66 2.09 5.44 4.88
C ARG A 66 1.83 5.23 3.39
N ILE A 67 0.85 5.96 2.88
CA ILE A 67 0.61 6.10 1.44
C ILE A 67 1.31 7.37 0.98
N LEU A 68 2.33 7.24 0.13
CA LEU A 68 3.07 8.38 -0.40
C LEU A 68 2.21 9.19 -1.37
N ASP A 69 2.34 10.51 -1.33
CA ASP A 69 1.57 11.47 -2.13
C ASP A 69 0.06 11.42 -1.87
N TYR A 70 -0.38 10.87 -0.73
CA TYR A 70 -1.77 10.87 -0.33
C TYR A 70 -2.32 12.28 -0.17
N LYS A 71 -3.55 12.47 -0.61
CA LYS A 71 -4.36 13.68 -0.36
C LYS A 71 -5.77 13.25 0.03
N PRO A 72 -6.35 13.82 1.08
CA PRO A 72 -7.71 13.47 1.51
C PRO A 72 -8.76 13.61 0.40
N SER A 73 -8.54 14.58 -0.52
CA SER A 73 -9.41 14.79 -1.68
C SER A 73 -9.47 13.63 -2.66
N PHE A 74 -8.54 12.69 -2.59
CA PHE A 74 -8.55 11.48 -3.43
C PHE A 74 -9.56 10.44 -2.97
N ARG A 75 -10.06 10.54 -1.73
CA ARG A 75 -11.03 9.61 -1.13
C ARG A 75 -10.62 8.14 -1.26
N ILE A 76 -9.31 7.88 -1.23
CA ILE A 76 -8.77 6.53 -1.35
C ILE A 76 -9.10 5.76 -0.08
N LYS A 77 -9.68 4.60 -0.24
CA LYS A 77 -9.88 3.63 0.84
C LYS A 77 -8.66 2.71 0.93
N ALA A 78 -8.28 2.40 2.15
CA ALA A 78 -7.31 1.38 2.47
C ALA A 78 -7.98 0.30 3.31
N GLU A 79 -7.88 -0.95 2.92
CA GLU A 79 -8.47 -2.09 3.61
C GLU A 79 -7.43 -3.18 3.82
N LEU A 80 -7.40 -3.72 5.02
CA LEU A 80 -6.60 -4.88 5.38
C LEU A 80 -7.48 -6.13 5.38
N HIS A 81 -7.09 -7.12 4.58
CA HIS A 81 -7.72 -8.42 4.52
C HIS A 81 -6.81 -9.43 5.21
N SER A 82 -7.25 -10.00 6.31
CA SER A 82 -6.51 -11.01 7.08
C SER A 82 -7.28 -12.32 7.16
N ALA A 83 -6.58 -13.44 7.35
CA ALA A 83 -7.22 -14.72 7.57
C ALA A 83 -8.02 -14.69 8.88
N ASP A 84 -9.23 -15.22 8.84
CA ASP A 84 -10.09 -15.38 10.01
C ASP A 84 -10.89 -16.69 9.86
N PHE A 85 -10.50 -17.70 10.60
CA PHE A 85 -11.17 -19.03 10.56
C PHE A 85 -12.58 -19.03 11.13
N LEU A 86 -12.94 -18.00 11.92
CA LEU A 86 -14.26 -17.87 12.50
C LEU A 86 -15.23 -17.11 11.57
N SER A 87 -14.71 -16.46 10.57
CA SER A 87 -15.51 -15.78 9.55
C SER A 87 -16.10 -16.79 8.58
N ALA A 88 -17.34 -16.57 8.17
CA ALA A 88 -18.02 -17.38 7.15
C ALA A 88 -17.26 -17.44 5.81
N TYR A 89 -16.42 -16.46 5.55
CA TYR A 89 -15.60 -16.35 4.33
C TYR A 89 -14.13 -16.69 4.54
N GLY A 90 -13.74 -17.13 5.76
CA GLY A 90 -12.33 -17.39 6.10
C GLY A 90 -11.45 -16.15 6.15
N GLN A 91 -12.04 -14.96 6.11
CA GLN A 91 -11.36 -13.68 5.98
C GLN A 91 -12.07 -12.60 6.76
N LYS A 92 -11.30 -11.70 7.36
CA LYS A 92 -11.75 -10.46 8.00
C LYS A 92 -11.22 -9.27 7.21
N ASN A 93 -12.12 -8.32 6.94
CA ASN A 93 -11.79 -7.06 6.30
C ASN A 93 -11.80 -5.96 7.37
N THR A 94 -10.74 -5.19 7.43
CA THR A 94 -10.59 -4.07 8.36
C THR A 94 -10.28 -2.81 7.55
N GLU A 95 -11.19 -1.84 7.57
CA GLU A 95 -10.96 -0.53 6.96
C GLU A 95 -9.92 0.21 7.82
N LEU A 96 -8.91 0.80 7.17
CA LEU A 96 -7.85 1.53 7.80
C LEU A 96 -8.14 3.02 7.78
N GLU A 97 -8.07 3.65 8.94
CA GLU A 97 -8.18 5.10 9.05
C GLU A 97 -6.87 5.74 8.56
N LEU A 98 -7.00 6.66 7.61
CA LEU A 98 -5.89 7.43 7.07
C LEU A 98 -5.90 8.84 7.65
N ASP A 99 -4.75 9.30 8.13
CA ASP A 99 -4.60 10.69 8.51
C ASP A 99 -4.45 11.61 7.27
N GLU A 100 -4.34 12.92 7.48
CA GLU A 100 -4.26 13.93 6.41
C GLU A 100 -3.05 13.75 5.47
N VAL A 101 -2.02 13.04 5.91
CA VAL A 101 -0.80 12.77 5.14
C VAL A 101 -0.66 11.31 4.71
N GLY A 102 -1.71 10.51 4.93
CA GLY A 102 -1.81 9.13 4.49
C GLY A 102 -1.13 8.11 5.40
N ASN A 103 -0.84 8.45 6.66
CA ASN A 103 -0.39 7.43 7.60
C ASN A 103 -1.57 6.63 8.12
N PHE A 104 -1.30 5.38 8.45
CA PHE A 104 -2.24 4.47 9.10
C PHE A 104 -1.56 3.63 10.17
N HIS A 105 -2.34 3.18 11.13
CA HIS A 105 -1.93 2.25 12.17
C HIS A 105 -3.13 1.40 12.56
N THR A 106 -2.94 0.10 12.69
CA THR A 106 -3.97 -0.80 13.19
C THR A 106 -3.36 -1.99 13.92
N GLU A 107 -4.12 -2.53 14.85
CA GLU A 107 -3.81 -3.74 15.58
C GLU A 107 -4.87 -4.78 15.28
N ILE A 108 -4.46 -5.99 14.94
CA ILE A 108 -5.38 -7.10 14.67
C ILE A 108 -4.98 -8.33 15.46
N SER A 109 -5.99 -9.06 15.93
CA SER A 109 -5.76 -10.38 16.53
C SER A 109 -5.49 -11.40 15.45
N VAL A 110 -4.42 -12.16 15.58
CA VAL A 110 -4.04 -13.25 14.69
C VAL A 110 -3.71 -14.49 15.52
N SER A 111 -4.06 -15.66 15.01
CA SER A 111 -3.88 -16.94 15.72
C SER A 111 -2.73 -17.79 15.17
N HIS A 112 -2.15 -17.37 14.06
CA HIS A 112 -1.03 -18.08 13.40
C HIS A 112 -0.39 -17.15 12.35
N PRO A 113 0.84 -17.43 11.92
CA PRO A 113 1.43 -16.74 10.78
C PRO A 113 0.59 -16.97 9.52
N SER A 114 0.15 -15.90 8.88
CA SER A 114 -0.72 -15.96 7.70
C SER A 114 -0.45 -14.81 6.73
N VAL A 115 -0.78 -15.03 5.47
CA VAL A 115 -0.70 -13.97 4.46
C VAL A 115 -1.89 -13.03 4.63
N ALA A 116 -1.60 -11.73 4.63
CA ALA A 116 -2.59 -10.68 4.57
C ALA A 116 -2.44 -9.84 3.31
N TYR A 117 -3.48 -9.13 2.97
CA TYR A 117 -3.53 -8.28 1.80
C TYR A 117 -3.95 -6.87 2.21
N LEU A 118 -3.16 -5.88 1.84
CA LEU A 118 -3.51 -4.48 1.94
C LEU A 118 -3.99 -3.99 0.58
N SER A 119 -5.25 -3.62 0.51
CA SER A 119 -5.86 -2.99 -0.66
C SER A 119 -5.81 -1.48 -0.51
N VAL A 120 -5.27 -0.78 -1.50
CA VAL A 120 -5.19 0.69 -1.52
C VAL A 120 -5.53 1.17 -2.93
N GLY A 121 -6.62 1.90 -3.07
CA GLY A 121 -7.03 2.49 -4.34
C GLY A 121 -7.14 1.46 -5.48
N GLY A 122 -7.66 0.27 -5.20
CA GLY A 122 -7.81 -0.82 -6.16
C GLY A 122 -6.53 -1.62 -6.45
N SER A 123 -5.42 -1.28 -5.82
CA SER A 123 -4.16 -2.05 -5.89
C SER A 123 -3.95 -2.87 -4.64
N VAL A 124 -3.39 -4.06 -4.76
CA VAL A 124 -3.22 -5.01 -3.66
C VAL A 124 -1.75 -5.30 -3.41
N VAL A 125 -1.39 -5.32 -2.13
CA VAL A 125 -0.06 -5.69 -1.62
C VAL A 125 -0.22 -6.84 -0.65
N SER A 126 0.56 -7.90 -0.81
CA SER A 126 0.58 -9.04 0.12
C SER A 126 1.79 -9.00 1.04
N PHE A 127 1.62 -9.42 2.28
CA PHE A 127 2.68 -9.56 3.27
C PHE A 127 2.30 -10.59 4.34
N LEU A 128 3.27 -10.98 5.16
CA LEU A 128 3.06 -11.94 6.23
C LEU A 128 2.68 -11.22 7.53
N LEU A 129 1.66 -11.71 8.19
CA LEU A 129 1.32 -11.37 9.58
C LEU A 129 1.72 -12.50 10.50
N SER A 130 2.22 -12.15 11.67
CA SER A 130 2.54 -13.12 12.74
C SER A 130 2.08 -12.60 14.10
N PRO A 131 1.63 -13.47 14.99
CA PRO A 131 1.33 -13.08 16.37
C PRO A 131 2.53 -12.42 17.04
N GLY A 132 2.33 -11.23 17.62
CA GLY A 132 3.39 -10.41 18.21
C GLY A 132 4.31 -9.73 17.20
N GLY A 133 4.02 -9.83 15.90
CA GLY A 133 4.81 -9.20 14.84
C GLY A 133 4.38 -7.77 14.57
N GLU A 134 5.34 -6.97 14.09
CA GLU A 134 5.10 -5.62 13.58
C GLU A 134 5.53 -5.56 12.12
N THR A 135 4.67 -5.03 11.27
CA THR A 135 4.94 -4.80 9.85
C THR A 135 4.67 -3.35 9.52
N LYS A 136 5.66 -2.69 8.95
CA LYS A 136 5.52 -1.32 8.45
C LYS A 136 5.56 -1.31 6.94
N VAL A 137 4.52 -0.73 6.32
CA VAL A 137 4.30 -0.75 4.88
C VAL A 137 4.24 0.67 4.35
N THR A 138 5.14 1.04 3.46
CA THR A 138 5.03 2.31 2.73
C THR A 138 4.63 2.02 1.28
N VAL A 139 3.49 2.54 0.88
CA VAL A 139 2.90 2.34 -0.45
C VAL A 139 3.18 3.52 -1.34
N ASN A 140 3.79 3.28 -2.49
CA ASN A 140 3.94 4.28 -3.54
C ASN A 140 2.76 4.18 -4.52
N LEU A 141 1.70 4.90 -4.21
CA LEU A 141 0.45 4.82 -4.97
C LEU A 141 0.63 5.18 -6.46
N ARG A 142 1.50 6.14 -6.75
CA ARG A 142 1.80 6.55 -8.12
C ARG A 142 2.41 5.41 -8.95
N GLU A 143 3.40 4.71 -8.39
CA GLU A 143 4.02 3.58 -9.09
C GLU A 143 3.08 2.36 -9.17
N MET A 144 2.21 2.17 -8.18
CA MET A 144 1.20 1.11 -8.22
C MET A 144 0.18 1.35 -9.34
N THR A 145 -0.38 2.54 -9.42
CA THR A 145 -1.36 2.90 -10.45
C THR A 145 -0.75 2.91 -11.84
N ARG A 146 0.49 3.36 -12.00
CA ARG A 146 1.21 3.28 -13.28
C ARG A 146 1.41 1.85 -13.75
N ALA A 147 1.80 0.96 -12.86
CA ALA A 147 2.04 -0.44 -13.21
C ALA A 147 0.76 -1.20 -13.60
N SER A 148 -0.41 -0.78 -13.08
CA SER A 148 -1.71 -1.36 -13.42
C SER A 148 -2.39 -0.67 -14.60
N SER A 149 -1.89 0.47 -15.05
CA SER A 149 -2.50 1.25 -16.14
C SER A 149 -2.37 0.56 -17.50
N ARG A 150 -3.50 0.31 -18.14
CA ARG A 150 -3.54 -0.21 -19.52
C ARG A 150 -3.07 0.82 -20.57
N LEU A 151 -3.01 2.09 -20.18
CA LEU A 151 -2.63 3.20 -21.07
C LEU A 151 -1.11 3.39 -21.17
N GLN A 152 -0.34 2.79 -20.26
CA GLN A 152 1.12 2.94 -20.19
C GLN A 152 1.84 1.59 -20.41
N LYS A 153 1.58 0.94 -21.53
CA LYS A 153 2.16 -0.38 -21.83
C LYS A 153 3.69 -0.41 -21.93
N ASP A 154 4.33 0.72 -22.20
CA ASP A 154 5.76 0.79 -22.52
C ASP A 154 6.62 1.50 -21.45
N THR A 155 6.05 2.01 -20.39
CA THR A 155 6.83 2.61 -19.31
C THR A 155 7.18 1.56 -18.26
N LYS A 156 8.46 1.15 -18.22
CA LYS A 156 9.00 0.40 -17.08
C LYS A 156 8.76 1.22 -15.82
N ALA A 157 8.19 0.58 -14.77
CA ALA A 157 8.09 1.21 -13.46
C ALA A 157 9.51 1.57 -13.01
N GLU A 158 9.79 2.86 -12.87
CA GLU A 158 11.13 3.35 -12.49
C GLU A 158 11.39 3.27 -11.00
N GLY A 159 10.32 3.09 -10.20
CA GLY A 159 10.36 3.08 -8.75
C GLY A 159 9.77 1.81 -8.12
N LYS A 160 10.11 1.60 -6.87
CA LYS A 160 9.46 0.55 -6.07
C LYS A 160 8.02 0.94 -5.77
N LYS A 161 7.12 -0.04 -5.85
CA LYS A 161 5.71 0.13 -5.54
C LYS A 161 5.44 0.13 -4.05
N VAL A 162 6.20 -0.66 -3.31
CA VAL A 162 6.02 -0.90 -1.89
C VAL A 162 7.37 -1.05 -1.21
N TYR A 163 7.45 -0.55 0.01
CA TYR A 163 8.60 -0.69 0.90
C TYR A 163 8.11 -1.33 2.20
N PHE A 164 8.79 -2.37 2.64
CA PHE A 164 8.52 -3.04 3.89
C PHE A 164 9.63 -2.80 4.89
N GLU A 165 9.26 -2.59 6.15
CA GLU A 165 10.17 -2.49 7.28
C GLU A 165 9.58 -3.30 8.45
N GLY A 166 10.41 -3.91 9.30
CA GLY A 166 9.99 -4.69 10.46
C GLY A 166 10.35 -6.18 10.36
N LEU A 167 9.95 -6.94 11.35
CA LEU A 167 10.28 -8.37 11.49
C LEU A 167 9.70 -9.26 10.37
N ASN A 168 8.66 -8.81 9.72
CA ASN A 168 7.94 -9.54 8.68
C ASN A 168 8.14 -8.94 7.28
N ALA A 169 9.16 -8.10 7.12
CA ALA A 169 9.55 -7.54 5.83
C ALA A 169 10.32 -8.59 5.03
N GLY A 170 9.62 -9.60 4.55
CA GLY A 170 10.17 -10.70 3.78
C GLY A 170 9.54 -10.85 2.40
#